data_0675fdb7252d091dacaf28dc33f40530
#
_entry.id   0675fdb7252d091dacaf28dc33f40530
#
_cell.length_a   1.000
_cell.length_b   1.000
_cell.length_c   1.000
_cell.angle_alpha   90.00
_cell.angle_beta   90.00
_cell.angle_gamma   90.00
#
_symmetry.space_group_name_H-M   'P 1'
#
loop_
_entity.id
_entity.type
_entity.pdbx_description
1 polymer ?
#
loop_
_entity_poly.entity_id
_entity_poly.type
_entity_poly.pdbx_seq_one_letter_code
_entity_poly.pdbx_strand_id
1 'polypeptide(L)'
;MRNLGSKKSLFMKKIIQTSEAPAAIGPYSQAIESGNILFVSGQIPISPKEGKIVSTTIAEQTEQVFSNIEAILKSAGYSFQQVVKTTVFLTDMSHFATMNEVYKKYFTENCPARSTIAVKELPQGALVEIELIATK
;
A
#
# COMPACT_ATOMS: atom_id res chain seq x y z
N MET A 1 -35.60 -20.43 1.21
CA MET A 1 -35.40 -19.01 0.98
C MET A 1 -33.96 -18.62 1.25
N ARG A 2 -33.44 -17.77 0.41
CA ARG A 2 -32.07 -17.33 0.56
C ARG A 2 -31.91 -16.39 1.76
N ASN A 3 -30.85 -16.59 2.52
CA ASN A 3 -30.51 -15.71 3.63
C ASN A 3 -29.87 -14.44 3.06
N LEU A 4 -30.63 -13.35 3.04
CA LEU A 4 -30.18 -12.10 2.47
C LEU A 4 -29.01 -11.49 3.23
N GLY A 5 -28.94 -11.72 4.55
CA GLY A 5 -27.82 -11.24 5.35
C GLY A 5 -26.50 -11.88 4.96
N SER A 6 -26.51 -13.21 4.80
CA SER A 6 -25.33 -13.95 4.32
C SER A 6 -24.92 -13.49 2.94
N LYS A 7 -25.89 -13.37 2.05
CA LYS A 7 -25.62 -12.92 0.68
C LYS A 7 -25.02 -11.51 0.67
N LYS A 8 -25.57 -10.63 1.51
CA LYS A 8 -25.04 -9.28 1.66
C LYS A 8 -23.57 -9.32 2.09
N SER A 9 -23.25 -10.16 3.09
CA SER A 9 -21.87 -10.28 3.59
C SER A 9 -20.91 -10.72 2.50
N LEU A 10 -21.34 -11.62 1.59
CA LEU A 10 -20.50 -12.10 0.50
C LEU A 10 -20.18 -11.01 -0.52
N PHE A 11 -21.09 -10.06 -0.72
CA PHE A 11 -20.92 -9.02 -1.72
C PHE A 11 -20.51 -7.68 -1.15
N MET A 12 -20.54 -7.54 0.17
CA MET A 12 -20.11 -6.30 0.79
C MET A 12 -18.60 -6.28 0.90
N LYS A 13 -18.05 -5.14 0.53
CA LYS A 13 -16.62 -4.91 0.73
C LYS A 13 -16.38 -4.64 2.21
N LYS A 14 -15.24 -5.10 2.70
CA LYS A 14 -14.82 -4.88 4.08
C LYS A 14 -13.82 -3.74 4.09
N ILE A 15 -14.10 -2.71 4.86
CA ILE A 15 -13.20 -1.57 5.02
C ILE A 15 -12.12 -1.93 6.02
N ILE A 16 -10.87 -1.74 5.64
CA ILE A 16 -9.71 -1.97 6.51
C ILE A 16 -9.23 -0.62 7.01
N GLN A 17 -9.01 -0.53 8.31
CA GLN A 17 -8.54 0.69 8.93
C GLN A 17 -7.63 0.36 10.10
N THR A 18 -6.48 1.03 10.18
CA THR A 18 -5.54 0.86 11.29
C THR A 18 -4.91 2.21 11.64
N SER A 19 -4.67 2.42 12.93
CA SER A 19 -3.97 3.62 13.39
C SER A 19 -2.45 3.51 13.21
N GLU A 20 -1.96 2.32 12.83
CA GLU A 20 -0.54 2.09 12.62
C GLU A 20 -0.08 2.50 11.21
N ALA A 21 -0.99 2.99 10.40
CA ALA A 21 -0.70 3.56 9.09
C ALA A 21 -1.38 4.93 9.00
N PRO A 22 -0.97 5.79 8.07
CA PRO A 22 -1.59 7.12 7.95
C PRO A 22 -3.09 7.03 7.71
N ALA A 23 -3.85 7.85 8.43
CA ALA A 23 -5.30 7.89 8.28
C ALA A 23 -5.69 8.32 6.85
N ALA A 24 -6.76 7.73 6.35
CA ALA A 24 -7.32 8.14 5.06
C ALA A 24 -8.00 9.50 5.25
N ILE A 25 -7.46 10.50 4.58
CA ILE A 25 -8.01 11.85 4.63
C ILE A 25 -8.67 12.11 3.28
N GLY A 26 -10.00 12.04 3.25
CA GLY A 26 -10.76 12.20 2.03
C GLY A 26 -11.68 11.00 1.78
N PRO A 27 -12.35 10.97 0.62
CA PRO A 27 -13.36 9.94 0.34
C PRO A 27 -12.73 8.64 -0.17
N TYR A 28 -11.89 7.99 0.67
CA TYR A 28 -11.28 6.70 0.35
C TYR A 28 -10.94 5.95 1.64
N SER A 29 -10.69 4.66 1.50
CA SER A 29 -10.28 3.79 2.61
C SER A 29 -8.80 3.43 2.47
N GLN A 30 -8.14 3.12 3.57
CA GLN A 30 -6.75 2.64 3.52
C GLN A 30 -6.65 1.39 2.66
N ALA A 31 -7.60 0.48 2.83
CA ALA A 31 -7.68 -0.72 2.02
C ALA A 31 -9.10 -1.28 2.05
N ILE A 32 -9.41 -2.08 1.05
CA ILE A 32 -10.71 -2.76 0.92
C ILE A 32 -10.44 -4.23 0.68
N GLU A 33 -11.12 -5.09 1.43
CA GLU A 33 -11.13 -6.50 1.14
C GLU A 33 -12.45 -6.87 0.48
N SER A 34 -12.38 -7.55 -0.66
CA SER A 34 -13.55 -8.05 -1.38
C SER A 34 -13.30 -9.52 -1.69
N GLY A 35 -14.06 -10.40 -1.05
CA GLY A 35 -13.78 -11.83 -1.12
C GLY A 35 -12.40 -12.11 -0.53
N ASN A 36 -11.54 -12.74 -1.31
CA ASN A 36 -10.18 -13.06 -0.89
C ASN A 36 -9.15 -12.12 -1.52
N ILE A 37 -9.57 -10.93 -1.94
CA ILE A 37 -8.71 -9.94 -2.57
C ILE A 37 -8.66 -8.69 -1.71
N LEU A 38 -7.44 -8.21 -1.46
CA LEU A 38 -7.22 -6.97 -0.74
C LEU A 38 -6.65 -5.93 -1.70
N PHE A 39 -7.30 -4.76 -1.73
CA PHE A 39 -6.85 -3.62 -2.51
C PHE A 39 -6.32 -2.57 -1.53
N VAL A 40 -5.04 -2.24 -1.63
CA VAL A 40 -4.42 -1.25 -0.74
C VAL A 40 -4.24 0.05 -1.50
N SER A 41 -4.79 1.12 -0.96
CA SER A 41 -4.67 2.46 -1.53
C SER A 41 -3.21 2.89 -1.59
N GLY A 42 -2.88 3.77 -2.53
CA GLY A 42 -1.54 4.30 -2.66
C GLY A 42 -1.04 4.87 -1.34
N GLN A 43 0.11 4.39 -0.89
CA GLN A 43 0.74 4.83 0.33
C GLN A 43 1.91 5.75 0.01
N ILE A 44 1.88 6.94 0.60
CA ILE A 44 3.00 7.89 0.55
C ILE A 44 3.73 7.83 1.90
N PRO A 45 4.95 8.35 2.01
CA PRO A 45 5.78 8.12 3.20
C PRO A 45 5.44 9.00 4.40
N ILE A 46 4.15 9.12 4.72
CA ILE A 46 3.72 9.83 5.91
C ILE A 46 4.01 8.97 7.13
N SER A 47 4.65 9.56 8.15
CA SER A 47 4.80 8.92 9.45
C SER A 47 3.43 8.94 10.14
N PRO A 48 2.85 7.79 10.50
CA PRO A 48 1.54 7.80 11.18
C PRO A 48 1.62 8.48 12.55
N LYS A 49 2.79 8.45 13.17
CA LYS A 49 3.01 9.09 14.47
C LYS A 49 3.05 10.62 14.32
N GLU A 50 3.77 11.13 13.32
CA GLU A 50 3.95 12.56 13.12
C GLU A 50 2.85 13.20 12.27
N GLY A 51 2.12 12.39 11.50
CA GLY A 51 1.07 12.89 10.61
C GLY A 51 1.58 13.60 9.38
N LYS A 52 2.86 13.46 9.06
CA LYS A 52 3.49 14.15 7.93
C LYS A 52 4.70 13.35 7.44
N ILE A 53 5.22 13.73 6.27
CA ILE A 53 6.44 13.16 5.73
C ILE A 53 7.61 13.76 6.50
N VAL A 54 8.42 12.90 7.13
CA VAL A 54 9.59 13.34 7.91
C VAL A 54 10.91 12.94 7.25
N SER A 55 10.89 11.93 6.38
CA SER A 55 12.09 11.48 5.67
C SER A 55 12.31 12.32 4.41
N THR A 56 13.57 12.53 4.04
CA THR A 56 13.94 13.38 2.92
C THR A 56 14.60 12.62 1.78
N THR A 57 15.09 11.40 2.02
CA THR A 57 15.75 10.59 0.99
C THR A 57 14.80 9.57 0.41
N ILE A 58 15.05 9.18 -0.84
CA ILE A 58 14.22 8.15 -1.49
C ILE A 58 14.28 6.82 -0.72
N ALA A 59 15.43 6.45 -0.18
CA ALA A 59 15.57 5.21 0.58
C ALA A 59 14.67 5.24 1.82
N GLU A 60 14.76 6.30 2.62
CA GLU A 60 13.96 6.43 3.84
C GLU A 60 12.48 6.52 3.55
N GLN A 61 12.12 7.26 2.49
CA GLN A 61 10.72 7.37 2.11
C GLN A 61 10.15 6.03 1.67
N THR A 62 10.92 5.25 0.92
CA THR A 62 10.48 3.92 0.49
C THR A 62 10.29 2.99 1.70
N GLU A 63 11.20 3.05 2.67
CA GLU A 63 11.05 2.27 3.91
C GLU A 63 9.77 2.65 4.65
N GLN A 64 9.48 3.94 4.75
CA GLN A 64 8.27 4.39 5.43
C GLN A 64 7.01 3.93 4.70
N VAL A 65 7.02 3.98 3.37
CA VAL A 65 5.90 3.46 2.57
C VAL A 65 5.66 1.99 2.88
N PHE A 66 6.71 1.17 2.91
CA PHE A 66 6.56 -0.25 3.22
C PHE A 66 6.14 -0.50 4.66
N SER A 67 6.60 0.32 5.59
CA SER A 67 6.14 0.23 6.98
C SER A 67 4.63 0.46 7.06
N ASN A 68 4.13 1.45 6.34
CA ASN A 68 2.70 1.76 6.29
C ASN A 68 1.91 0.62 5.64
N ILE A 69 2.42 0.08 4.53
CA ILE A 69 1.80 -1.06 3.84
C ILE A 69 1.76 -2.27 4.75
N GLU A 70 2.86 -2.57 5.46
CA GLU A 70 2.92 -3.71 6.36
C GLU A 70 1.84 -3.63 7.44
N ALA A 71 1.65 -2.45 8.01
CA ALA A 71 0.62 -2.25 9.03
C ALA A 71 -0.78 -2.52 8.47
N ILE A 72 -1.04 -2.08 7.25
CA ILE A 72 -2.34 -2.29 6.60
C ILE A 72 -2.55 -3.78 6.29
N LEU A 73 -1.54 -4.42 5.70
CA LEU A 73 -1.61 -5.86 5.40
C LEU A 73 -1.90 -6.65 6.66
N LYS A 74 -1.14 -6.38 7.72
CA LYS A 74 -1.28 -7.08 9.00
C LYS A 74 -2.67 -6.89 9.58
N SER A 75 -3.19 -5.68 9.55
CA SER A 75 -4.53 -5.36 10.04
C SER A 75 -5.61 -6.16 9.29
N ALA A 76 -5.38 -6.46 8.03
CA ALA A 76 -6.32 -7.21 7.19
C ALA A 76 -6.07 -8.72 7.21
N GLY A 77 -5.02 -9.18 7.89
CA GLY A 77 -4.68 -10.59 7.95
C GLY A 77 -3.92 -11.10 6.74
N TYR A 78 -3.15 -10.21 6.09
CA TYR A 78 -2.33 -10.56 4.93
C TYR A 78 -0.85 -10.34 5.24
N SER A 79 0.01 -10.89 4.38
CA SER A 79 1.46 -10.71 4.45
C SER A 79 1.99 -10.30 3.07
N PHE A 80 3.26 -9.89 3.02
CA PHE A 80 3.90 -9.54 1.75
C PHE A 80 3.93 -10.72 0.77
N GLN A 81 3.96 -11.95 1.26
CA GLN A 81 3.96 -13.15 0.41
C GLN A 81 2.68 -13.30 -0.39
N GLN A 82 1.61 -12.66 0.04
CA GLN A 82 0.31 -12.74 -0.63
C GLN A 82 0.08 -11.60 -1.61
N VAL A 83 1.03 -10.67 -1.72
CA VAL A 83 0.94 -9.57 -2.67
C VAL A 83 1.17 -10.10 -4.08
N VAL A 84 0.24 -9.81 -4.98
CA VAL A 84 0.31 -10.30 -6.37
C VAL A 84 0.61 -9.20 -7.38
N LYS A 85 0.34 -7.95 -7.02
CA LYS A 85 0.58 -6.81 -7.93
C LYS A 85 0.93 -5.57 -7.14
N THR A 86 1.97 -4.87 -7.59
CA THR A 86 2.30 -3.54 -7.08
C THR A 86 2.38 -2.54 -8.22
N THR A 87 2.08 -1.28 -7.92
CA THR A 87 2.36 -0.16 -8.81
C THR A 87 3.18 0.84 -8.01
N VAL A 88 4.35 1.18 -8.52
CA VAL A 88 5.26 2.13 -7.89
C VAL A 88 5.27 3.41 -8.70
N PHE A 89 4.95 4.52 -8.05
CA PHE A 89 4.97 5.85 -8.65
C PHE A 89 6.17 6.60 -8.08
N LEU A 90 7.01 7.14 -8.97
CA LEU A 90 8.18 7.93 -8.59
C LEU A 90 8.08 9.32 -9.21
N THR A 91 8.61 10.33 -8.55
CA THR A 91 8.66 11.66 -9.14
C THR A 91 9.80 11.79 -10.14
N ASP A 92 10.77 10.85 -10.12
CA ASP A 92 11.92 10.87 -11.01
C ASP A 92 12.48 9.46 -11.12
N MET A 93 12.72 8.99 -12.33
CA MET A 93 13.26 7.65 -12.55
C MET A 93 14.71 7.52 -12.08
N SER A 94 15.39 8.62 -11.76
CA SER A 94 16.71 8.56 -11.13
C SER A 94 16.64 7.92 -9.75
N HIS A 95 15.45 7.87 -9.15
CA HIS A 95 15.22 7.20 -7.84
C HIS A 95 14.99 5.70 -7.95
N PHE A 96 14.90 5.17 -9.18
CA PHE A 96 14.52 3.77 -9.39
C PHE A 96 15.47 2.79 -8.70
N ALA A 97 16.77 2.94 -8.90
CA ALA A 97 17.76 2.00 -8.37
C ALA A 97 17.71 1.93 -6.84
N THR A 98 17.65 3.08 -6.17
CA THR A 98 17.60 3.13 -4.70
C THR A 98 16.28 2.59 -4.17
N MET A 99 15.17 2.99 -4.79
CA MET A 99 13.86 2.43 -4.43
C MET A 99 13.88 0.91 -4.56
N ASN A 100 14.45 0.41 -5.64
CA ASN A 100 14.47 -1.01 -5.93
C ASN A 100 15.28 -1.80 -4.89
N GLU A 101 16.36 -1.21 -4.36
CA GLU A 101 17.15 -1.85 -3.30
C GLU A 101 16.34 -2.02 -2.02
N VAL A 102 15.50 -1.05 -1.68
CA VAL A 102 14.61 -1.17 -0.52
C VAL A 102 13.49 -2.18 -0.81
N TYR A 103 12.92 -2.09 -2.01
CA TYR A 103 11.83 -2.99 -2.45
C TYR A 103 12.23 -4.46 -2.31
N LYS A 104 13.46 -4.80 -2.64
CA LYS A 104 13.98 -6.18 -2.57
C LYS A 104 13.94 -6.76 -1.17
N LYS A 105 13.96 -5.95 -0.15
CA LYS A 105 13.91 -6.43 1.24
C LYS A 105 12.55 -7.04 1.58
N TYR A 106 11.50 -6.59 0.90
CA TYR A 106 10.12 -7.01 1.18
C TYR A 106 9.65 -8.09 0.21
N PHE A 107 10.22 -8.14 -0.98
CA PHE A 107 9.88 -9.11 -2.01
C PHE A 107 11.14 -9.84 -2.45
N THR A 108 11.52 -10.88 -1.68
CA THR A 108 12.77 -11.60 -1.91
C THR A 108 12.64 -12.73 -2.92
N GLU A 109 11.48 -13.39 -2.95
CA GLU A 109 11.22 -14.47 -3.90
C GLU A 109 9.73 -14.51 -4.21
N ASN A 110 9.38 -15.14 -5.33
CA ASN A 110 7.99 -15.17 -5.80
C ASN A 110 7.41 -13.76 -5.86
N CYS A 111 8.18 -12.85 -6.47
CA CYS A 111 7.85 -11.43 -6.48
C CYS A 111 6.52 -11.16 -7.18
N PRO A 112 5.78 -10.13 -6.74
CA PRO A 112 4.55 -9.74 -7.41
C PRO A 112 4.83 -9.15 -8.78
N ALA A 113 3.82 -9.14 -9.64
CA ALA A 113 3.88 -8.36 -10.87
C ALA A 113 4.00 -6.89 -10.49
N ARG A 114 4.76 -6.10 -11.25
CA ARG A 114 5.01 -4.70 -10.93
C ARG A 114 5.04 -3.82 -12.16
N SER A 115 4.50 -2.62 -12.02
CA SER A 115 4.76 -1.51 -12.93
C SER A 115 5.39 -0.39 -12.12
N THR A 116 6.40 0.26 -12.69
CA THR A 116 7.05 1.42 -12.07
C THR A 116 7.04 2.55 -13.10
N ILE A 117 6.49 3.69 -12.71
CA ILE A 117 6.36 4.83 -13.61
C ILE A 117 6.77 6.12 -12.90
N ALA A 118 7.26 7.08 -13.68
CA ALA A 118 7.49 8.42 -13.19
C ALA A 118 6.22 9.25 -13.41
N VAL A 119 5.90 10.07 -12.44
CA VAL A 119 4.75 10.97 -12.51
C VAL A 119 5.24 12.39 -12.28
N LYS A 120 4.41 13.37 -12.64
CA LYS A 120 4.80 14.76 -12.51
C LYS A 120 5.04 15.16 -11.05
N GLU A 121 4.15 14.74 -10.16
CA GLU A 121 4.29 15.00 -8.73
C GLU A 121 3.40 14.05 -7.95
N LEU A 122 3.66 13.95 -6.66
CA LEU A 122 2.89 13.12 -5.73
C LEU A 122 2.39 14.00 -4.57
N PRO A 123 1.33 13.56 -3.86
CA PRO A 123 0.81 14.36 -2.75
C PRO A 123 1.87 14.67 -1.71
N GLN A 124 1.79 15.87 -1.14
CA GLN A 124 2.66 16.34 -0.07
C GLN A 124 4.15 16.32 -0.40
N GLY A 125 4.49 16.39 -1.68
CA GLY A 125 5.90 16.40 -2.09
C GLY A 125 6.60 15.06 -1.90
N ALA A 126 5.85 13.97 -1.80
CA ALA A 126 6.44 12.63 -1.72
C ALA A 126 7.25 12.32 -2.96
N LEU A 127 8.32 11.54 -2.78
CA LEU A 127 9.17 11.07 -3.89
C LEU A 127 8.69 9.73 -4.43
N VAL A 128 7.91 9.00 -3.64
CA VAL A 128 7.46 7.65 -3.98
C VAL A 128 6.07 7.40 -3.40
N GLU A 129 5.28 6.64 -4.15
CA GLU A 129 3.97 6.15 -3.71
C GLU A 129 3.81 4.73 -4.23
N ILE A 130 3.26 3.84 -3.43
CA ILE A 130 3.05 2.44 -3.83
C ILE A 130 1.62 2.02 -3.46
N GLU A 131 0.94 1.42 -4.43
CA GLU A 131 -0.34 0.76 -4.21
C GLU A 131 -0.16 -0.72 -4.50
N LEU A 132 -1.04 -1.57 -3.99
CA LEU A 132 -0.90 -2.99 -4.27
C LEU A 132 -2.20 -3.78 -4.10
N ILE A 133 -2.16 -5.01 -4.62
CA ILE A 133 -3.25 -5.98 -4.52
C ILE A 133 -2.64 -7.26 -3.92
N ALA A 134 -3.34 -7.82 -2.93
CA ALA A 134 -2.96 -9.08 -2.32
C ALA A 134 -4.14 -10.05 -2.39
N THR A 135 -3.84 -11.35 -2.35
CA THR A 135 -4.88 -12.39 -2.39
C THR A 135 -4.56 -13.48 -1.37
N LYS A 136 -5.59 -14.20 -0.95
CA LYS A 136 -5.39 -15.39 -0.10
C LYS A 136 -6.42 -16.48 -0.43
#